data_d8ff8fadd738fc6a703e5f60deaf6349
#
_entry.id   d8ff8fadd738fc6a703e5f60deaf6349
#
_cell.length_a   1.000
_cell.length_b   1.000
_cell.length_c   1.000
_cell.angle_alpha   90.00
_cell.angle_beta   90.00
_cell.angle_gamma   90.00
#
_symmetry.space_group_name_H-M   'P 1'
#
loop_
_entity.id
_entity.type
_entity.pdbx_description
1 polymer ?
#
loop_
_entity_poly.entity_id
_entity_poly.type
_entity_poly.pdbx_seq_one_letter_code
_entity_poly.pdbx_strand_id
1 'polypeptide(L)'
;ALEAARLWQSALRATLTSEDEREIFSPAPAQGTARLRRAIAHHLRGTRGMNVNPDNIVIGAGAQLLDTMLVQLLGADKVYAVEDPGYLRLTRIYQAMGCEVRHVPLDAEGVDLSALQKTGTDVLHLMPSHQYPTGLVTSIARRYALLSWAAERPGRYLIEDDFDCEFRLAGKPIPALASIDAAQSVIYTNTFSKSLSSALRLAYM
;
A
#
# COMPACT_ATOMS: atom_id res chain seq x y z
N ALA A 1 19.99 -10.49 -9.95
CA ALA A 1 19.17 -10.40 -11.18
C ALA A 1 19.03 -11.77 -11.89
N LEU A 2 20.12 -12.48 -12.15
CA LEU A 2 20.07 -13.77 -12.87
C LEU A 2 19.37 -14.89 -12.07
N GLU A 3 19.53 -14.92 -10.77
CA GLU A 3 18.88 -15.92 -9.90
C GLU A 3 17.36 -15.69 -9.81
N ALA A 4 16.94 -14.46 -9.64
CA ALA A 4 15.52 -14.10 -9.65
C ALA A 4 14.84 -14.46 -11.00
N ALA A 5 15.54 -14.26 -12.13
CA ALA A 5 15.04 -14.64 -13.44
C ALA A 5 14.89 -16.17 -13.58
N ARG A 6 15.83 -16.97 -13.04
CA ARG A 6 15.74 -18.43 -13.06
C ARG A 6 14.59 -18.95 -12.20
N LEU A 7 14.42 -18.40 -11.00
CA LEU A 7 13.30 -18.74 -10.11
C LEU A 7 11.96 -18.40 -10.78
N TRP A 8 11.87 -17.25 -11.42
CA TRP A 8 10.67 -16.85 -12.17
C TRP A 8 10.37 -17.80 -13.34
N GLN A 9 11.37 -18.15 -14.16
CA GLN A 9 11.20 -19.12 -15.24
C GLN A 9 10.73 -20.49 -14.74
N SER A 10 11.32 -20.95 -13.61
CA SER A 10 10.93 -22.23 -12.99
C SER A 10 9.49 -22.19 -12.51
N ALA A 11 9.10 -21.13 -11.81
CA ALA A 11 7.72 -20.94 -11.34
C ALA A 11 6.72 -20.88 -12.52
N LEU A 12 7.05 -20.13 -13.58
CA LEU A 12 6.20 -20.01 -14.76
C LEU A 12 6.00 -21.37 -15.45
N ARG A 13 7.08 -22.13 -15.65
CA ARG A 13 7.00 -23.49 -16.23
C ARG A 13 6.16 -24.42 -15.35
N ALA A 14 6.40 -24.42 -14.04
CA ALA A 14 5.63 -25.24 -13.11
C ALA A 14 4.13 -24.90 -13.17
N THR A 15 3.78 -23.64 -13.22
CA THR A 15 2.37 -23.18 -13.33
C THR A 15 1.75 -23.67 -14.64
N LEU A 16 2.42 -23.45 -15.78
CA LEU A 16 1.90 -23.84 -17.09
C LEU A 16 1.76 -25.37 -17.28
N THR A 17 2.55 -26.18 -16.51
CA THR A 17 2.49 -27.63 -16.61
C THR A 17 1.59 -28.28 -15.58
N SER A 18 1.29 -27.62 -14.47
CA SER A 18 0.53 -28.18 -13.35
C SER A 18 -0.91 -27.68 -13.26
N GLU A 19 -1.23 -26.58 -13.92
CA GLU A 19 -2.56 -25.95 -13.86
C GLU A 19 -3.43 -26.42 -15.02
N ASP A 20 -4.76 -26.46 -14.78
CA ASP A 20 -5.73 -26.61 -15.86
C ASP A 20 -5.64 -25.37 -16.76
N GLU A 21 -5.45 -25.57 -18.07
CA GLU A 21 -5.44 -24.50 -19.07
C GLU A 21 -6.68 -23.60 -18.95
N ARG A 22 -7.83 -24.19 -18.57
CA ARG A 22 -9.07 -23.44 -18.34
C ARG A 22 -8.94 -22.45 -17.19
N GLU A 23 -8.25 -22.80 -16.11
CA GLU A 23 -8.03 -21.87 -14.99
C GLU A 23 -7.11 -20.72 -15.39
N ILE A 24 -6.05 -21.02 -16.15
CA ILE A 24 -5.04 -20.00 -16.58
C ILE A 24 -5.66 -18.99 -17.56
N PHE A 25 -6.49 -19.46 -18.51
CA PHE A 25 -7.06 -18.60 -19.57
C PHE A 25 -8.49 -18.13 -19.30
N SER A 26 -9.07 -18.46 -18.15
CA SER A 26 -10.39 -17.94 -17.76
C SER A 26 -10.29 -16.49 -17.29
N PRO A 27 -11.33 -15.67 -17.51
CA PRO A 27 -11.39 -14.34 -16.95
C PRO A 27 -11.24 -14.38 -15.43
N ALA A 28 -10.27 -13.62 -14.91
CA ALA A 28 -10.09 -13.51 -13.46
C ALA A 28 -11.24 -12.70 -12.83
N PRO A 29 -11.64 -13.00 -11.57
CA PRO A 29 -12.52 -12.13 -10.80
C PRO A 29 -11.97 -10.70 -10.72
N ALA A 30 -12.84 -9.70 -10.59
CA ALA A 30 -12.45 -8.29 -10.55
C ALA A 30 -11.39 -7.97 -9.47
N GLN A 31 -11.43 -8.68 -8.34
CA GLN A 31 -10.44 -8.55 -7.26
C GLN A 31 -9.13 -9.30 -7.52
N GLY A 32 -9.02 -10.07 -8.60
CA GLY A 32 -7.96 -11.03 -8.84
C GLY A 32 -8.30 -12.44 -8.36
N THR A 33 -7.50 -13.43 -8.78
CA THR A 33 -7.77 -14.84 -8.47
C THR A 33 -7.71 -15.12 -6.97
N ALA A 34 -8.62 -15.93 -6.47
CA ALA A 34 -8.65 -16.31 -5.04
C ALA A 34 -7.35 -17.00 -4.58
N ARG A 35 -6.69 -17.75 -5.49
CA ARG A 35 -5.40 -18.37 -5.21
C ARG A 35 -4.31 -17.34 -4.92
N LEU A 36 -4.18 -16.30 -5.76
CA LEU A 36 -3.18 -15.25 -5.55
C LEU A 36 -3.50 -14.42 -4.31
N ARG A 37 -4.77 -14.08 -4.06
CA ARG A 37 -5.18 -13.36 -2.85
C ARG A 37 -4.85 -14.14 -1.58
N ARG A 38 -5.06 -15.47 -1.55
CA ARG A 38 -4.64 -16.35 -0.44
C ARG A 38 -3.12 -16.38 -0.26
N ALA A 39 -2.37 -16.43 -1.37
CA ALA A 39 -0.90 -16.40 -1.31
C ALA A 39 -0.39 -15.06 -0.73
N ILE A 40 -0.99 -13.93 -1.12
CA ILE A 40 -0.67 -12.60 -0.57
C ILE A 40 -1.03 -12.53 0.92
N ALA A 41 -2.19 -13.01 1.34
CA ALA A 41 -2.56 -13.04 2.76
C ALA A 41 -1.57 -13.89 3.60
N HIS A 42 -1.12 -15.03 3.06
CA HIS A 42 -0.08 -15.84 3.70
C HIS A 42 1.26 -15.10 3.79
N HIS A 43 1.67 -14.43 2.71
CA HIS A 43 2.87 -13.61 2.65
C HIS A 43 2.84 -12.49 3.70
N LEU A 44 1.75 -11.74 3.79
CA LEU A 44 1.56 -10.66 4.76
C LEU A 44 1.62 -11.16 6.21
N ARG A 45 1.07 -12.36 6.48
CA ARG A 45 1.20 -12.99 7.81
C ARG A 45 2.66 -13.26 8.16
N GLY A 46 3.45 -13.77 7.23
CA GLY A 46 4.87 -14.08 7.44
C GLY A 46 5.78 -12.86 7.51
N THR A 47 5.51 -11.82 6.70
CA THR A 47 6.40 -10.66 6.55
C THR A 47 6.02 -9.50 7.46
N ARG A 48 4.71 -9.28 7.68
CA ARG A 48 4.19 -8.12 8.42
C ARG A 48 3.38 -8.49 9.67
N GLY A 49 3.17 -9.79 9.95
CA GLY A 49 2.34 -10.24 11.05
C GLY A 49 0.85 -9.91 10.88
N MET A 50 0.43 -9.57 9.66
CA MET A 50 -0.95 -9.17 9.36
C MET A 50 -1.82 -10.39 9.07
N ASN A 51 -2.93 -10.53 9.78
CA ASN A 51 -3.92 -11.58 9.53
C ASN A 51 -5.08 -11.03 8.70
N VAL A 52 -4.89 -10.98 7.39
CA VAL A 52 -5.83 -10.39 6.43
C VAL A 52 -6.76 -11.46 5.87
N ASN A 53 -8.07 -11.16 5.76
CA ASN A 53 -8.99 -11.99 4.99
C ASN A 53 -8.67 -11.85 3.49
N PRO A 54 -8.40 -12.94 2.76
CA PRO A 54 -8.15 -12.88 1.32
C PRO A 54 -9.26 -12.19 0.52
N ASP A 55 -10.49 -12.17 1.02
CA ASP A 55 -11.60 -11.49 0.35
C ASP A 55 -11.57 -9.97 0.48
N ASN A 56 -10.72 -9.44 1.35
CA ASN A 56 -10.46 -8.01 1.45
C ASN A 56 -9.26 -7.55 0.59
N ILE A 57 -8.64 -8.47 -0.16
CA ILE A 57 -7.50 -8.14 -1.00
C ILE A 57 -7.97 -7.87 -2.43
N VAL A 58 -7.52 -6.76 -3.00
CA VAL A 58 -7.70 -6.40 -4.40
C VAL A 58 -6.34 -6.33 -5.09
N ILE A 59 -6.21 -7.01 -6.23
CA ILE A 59 -4.98 -7.05 -7.03
C ILE A 59 -5.10 -6.08 -8.19
N GLY A 60 -4.04 -5.29 -8.42
CA GLY A 60 -4.01 -4.32 -9.50
C GLY A 60 -2.74 -4.39 -10.36
N ALA A 61 -2.82 -3.84 -11.56
CA ALA A 61 -1.71 -3.76 -12.51
C ALA A 61 -0.72 -2.63 -12.13
N GLY A 62 -0.18 -2.70 -10.91
CA GLY A 62 0.75 -1.74 -10.32
C GLY A 62 0.06 -0.72 -9.41
N ALA A 63 0.83 -0.11 -8.50
CA ALA A 63 0.32 0.79 -7.46
C ALA A 63 -0.50 1.96 -8.03
N GLN A 64 -0.08 2.57 -9.14
CA GLN A 64 -0.80 3.70 -9.73
C GLN A 64 -2.26 3.38 -10.12
N LEU A 65 -2.53 2.16 -10.59
CA LEU A 65 -3.90 1.75 -10.85
C LEU A 65 -4.69 1.67 -9.56
N LEU A 66 -4.09 1.12 -8.50
CA LEU A 66 -4.73 1.05 -7.19
C LEU A 66 -5.01 2.44 -6.61
N ASP A 67 -4.06 3.38 -6.72
CA ASP A 67 -4.26 4.78 -6.31
C ASP A 67 -5.47 5.41 -7.03
N THR A 68 -5.59 5.17 -8.34
CA THR A 68 -6.73 5.65 -9.13
C THR A 68 -8.04 4.99 -8.69
N MET A 69 -8.03 3.68 -8.44
CA MET A 69 -9.20 2.96 -7.94
C MET A 69 -9.62 3.43 -6.54
N LEU A 70 -8.66 3.77 -5.68
CA LEU A 70 -8.94 4.32 -4.35
C LEU A 70 -9.66 5.67 -4.44
N VAL A 71 -9.28 6.56 -5.37
CA VAL A 71 -10.02 7.81 -5.60
C VAL A 71 -11.45 7.54 -6.06
N GLN A 72 -11.65 6.58 -6.97
CA GLN A 72 -12.99 6.19 -7.43
C GLN A 72 -13.86 5.63 -6.29
N LEU A 73 -13.23 4.94 -5.34
CA LEU A 73 -13.92 4.29 -4.22
C LEU A 73 -14.23 5.28 -3.09
N LEU A 74 -13.26 6.12 -2.73
CA LEU A 74 -13.36 7.03 -1.59
C LEU A 74 -14.05 8.36 -1.94
N GLY A 75 -13.95 8.79 -3.20
CA GLY A 75 -14.49 10.04 -3.73
C GLY A 75 -13.42 11.06 -4.09
N ALA A 76 -13.58 11.71 -5.25
CA ALA A 76 -12.71 12.80 -5.69
C ALA A 76 -13.02 14.14 -5.00
N ASP A 77 -14.15 14.24 -4.32
CA ASP A 77 -14.61 15.39 -3.53
C ASP A 77 -13.91 15.49 -2.17
N LYS A 78 -13.16 14.47 -1.77
CA LYS A 78 -12.35 14.46 -0.55
C LYS A 78 -11.05 15.23 -0.71
N VAL A 79 -10.56 15.77 0.40
CA VAL A 79 -9.24 16.39 0.48
C VAL A 79 -8.19 15.30 0.75
N TYR A 80 -7.32 15.09 -0.23
CA TYR A 80 -6.19 14.16 -0.12
C TYR A 80 -4.94 14.88 0.37
N ALA A 81 -4.20 14.26 1.27
CA ALA A 81 -2.89 14.75 1.68
C ALA A 81 -1.80 13.74 1.34
N VAL A 82 -0.61 14.26 1.01
CA VAL A 82 0.62 13.51 0.77
C VAL A 82 1.74 14.12 1.59
N GLU A 83 2.76 13.32 1.87
CA GLU A 83 3.97 13.74 2.57
C GLU A 83 4.78 14.78 1.77
N ASP A 84 5.43 15.72 2.48
CA ASP A 84 6.33 16.72 1.90
C ASP A 84 7.63 16.85 2.73
N PRO A 85 8.81 16.50 2.18
CA PRO A 85 9.01 15.95 0.82
C PRO A 85 8.40 14.56 0.64
N GLY A 86 7.93 14.26 -0.56
CA GLY A 86 7.24 13.00 -0.84
C GLY A 86 7.32 12.57 -2.31
N TYR A 87 6.57 11.53 -2.63
CA TYR A 87 6.53 10.98 -3.98
C TYR A 87 5.62 11.82 -4.90
N LEU A 88 6.20 12.74 -5.64
CA LEU A 88 5.49 13.72 -6.48
C LEU A 88 4.46 13.09 -7.44
N ARG A 89 4.64 11.82 -7.81
CA ARG A 89 3.70 11.14 -8.70
C ARG A 89 2.31 10.96 -8.06
N LEU A 90 2.23 10.78 -6.74
CA LEU A 90 0.95 10.71 -6.02
C LEU A 90 0.17 12.02 -6.17
N THR A 91 0.84 13.16 -5.98
CA THR A 91 0.22 14.47 -6.21
C THR A 91 -0.39 14.57 -7.60
N ARG A 92 0.38 14.15 -8.63
CA ARG A 92 -0.08 14.20 -10.03
C ARG A 92 -1.26 13.27 -10.31
N ILE A 93 -1.27 12.07 -9.72
CA ILE A 93 -2.38 11.11 -9.86
C ILE A 93 -3.64 11.71 -9.26
N TYR A 94 -3.58 12.16 -8.02
CA TYR A 94 -4.75 12.72 -7.32
C TYR A 94 -5.28 13.98 -8.01
N GLN A 95 -4.40 14.90 -8.41
CA GLN A 95 -4.79 16.09 -9.18
C GLN A 95 -5.43 15.74 -10.53
N ALA A 96 -4.89 14.75 -11.24
CA ALA A 96 -5.46 14.29 -12.51
C ALA A 96 -6.84 13.64 -12.35
N MET A 97 -7.15 13.12 -11.15
CA MET A 97 -8.47 12.59 -10.80
C MET A 97 -9.44 13.67 -10.27
N GLY A 98 -9.00 14.95 -10.24
CA GLY A 98 -9.81 16.07 -9.78
C GLY A 98 -9.83 16.30 -8.27
N CYS A 99 -8.97 15.57 -7.51
CA CYS A 99 -8.90 15.74 -6.07
C CYS A 99 -8.20 17.05 -5.67
N GLU A 100 -8.64 17.64 -4.57
CA GLU A 100 -7.86 18.63 -3.85
C GLU A 100 -6.71 17.93 -3.11
N VAL A 101 -5.46 18.40 -3.34
CA VAL A 101 -4.26 17.79 -2.75
C VAL A 101 -3.55 18.78 -1.83
N ARG A 102 -3.27 18.33 -0.60
CA ARG A 102 -2.48 19.05 0.39
C ARG A 102 -1.14 18.36 0.59
N HIS A 103 -0.11 19.15 0.83
CA HIS A 103 1.22 18.68 1.15
C HIS A 103 1.45 18.89 2.65
N VAL A 104 1.79 17.83 3.36
CA VAL A 104 1.98 17.85 4.82
C VAL A 104 3.45 17.64 5.14
N PRO A 105 4.10 18.59 5.84
CA PRO A 105 5.51 18.46 6.17
C PRO A 105 5.78 17.29 7.12
N LEU A 106 7.03 16.85 7.10
CA LEU A 106 7.56 15.83 8.00
C LEU A 106 8.34 16.51 9.13
N ASP A 107 8.29 15.91 10.32
CA ASP A 107 9.22 16.14 11.41
C ASP A 107 10.13 14.90 11.62
N ALA A 108 10.86 14.87 12.75
CA ALA A 108 11.77 13.75 13.04
C ALA A 108 11.08 12.39 13.25
N GLU A 109 9.77 12.38 13.46
CA GLU A 109 8.99 11.17 13.75
C GLU A 109 8.06 10.73 12.62
N GLY A 110 7.93 11.52 11.56
CA GLY A 110 7.04 11.27 10.42
C GLY A 110 6.20 12.49 10.06
N VAL A 111 4.98 12.28 9.57
CA VAL A 111 4.05 13.35 9.22
C VAL A 111 3.78 14.26 10.43
N ASP A 112 3.97 15.57 10.28
CA ASP A 112 3.65 16.55 11.32
C ASP A 112 2.14 16.62 11.55
N LEU A 113 1.71 16.13 12.72
CA LEU A 113 0.30 16.09 13.10
C LEU A 113 -0.32 17.47 13.25
N SER A 114 0.45 18.45 13.74
CA SER A 114 -0.04 19.81 13.95
C SER A 114 -0.32 20.50 12.62
N ALA A 115 0.50 20.23 11.62
CA ALA A 115 0.27 20.67 10.26
C ALA A 115 -0.91 19.91 9.61
N LEU A 116 -0.96 18.58 9.75
CA LEU A 116 -2.03 17.76 9.22
C LEU A 116 -3.42 18.19 9.70
N GLN A 117 -3.57 18.49 11.00
CA GLN A 117 -4.84 18.93 11.59
C GLN A 117 -5.39 20.22 10.96
N LYS A 118 -4.51 21.09 10.43
CA LYS A 118 -4.88 22.37 9.83
C LYS A 118 -5.30 22.25 8.35
N THR A 119 -5.07 21.11 7.71
CA THR A 119 -5.28 20.94 6.26
C THR A 119 -6.73 20.62 5.87
N GLY A 120 -7.57 20.23 6.81
CA GLY A 120 -8.91 19.71 6.50
C GLY A 120 -8.93 18.35 5.81
N THR A 121 -7.81 17.62 5.82
CA THR A 121 -7.60 16.34 5.13
C THR A 121 -8.63 15.29 5.52
N ASP A 122 -9.12 14.55 4.52
CA ASP A 122 -9.94 13.34 4.67
C ASP A 122 -9.14 12.06 4.45
N VAL A 123 -8.20 12.07 3.51
CA VAL A 123 -7.40 10.90 3.15
C VAL A 123 -5.92 11.28 3.18
N LEU A 124 -5.14 10.63 4.04
CA LEU A 124 -3.69 10.81 4.10
C LEU A 124 -2.99 9.61 3.48
N HIS A 125 -2.20 9.83 2.43
CA HIS A 125 -1.32 8.82 1.84
C HIS A 125 0.10 9.02 2.34
N LEU A 126 0.67 7.99 2.98
CA LEU A 126 1.98 8.05 3.63
C LEU A 126 2.77 6.74 3.47
N MET A 127 4.09 6.85 3.64
CA MET A 127 5.05 5.73 3.56
C MET A 127 5.73 5.53 4.92
N PRO A 128 5.03 4.97 5.94
CA PRO A 128 5.50 5.03 7.32
C PRO A 128 6.65 4.08 7.65
N SER A 129 6.86 3.04 6.84
CA SER A 129 7.91 2.05 7.06
C SER A 129 9.26 2.45 6.48
N HIS A 130 9.23 3.23 5.40
CA HIS A 130 10.42 3.74 4.71
C HIS A 130 10.01 4.92 3.82
N GLN A 131 9.95 6.10 4.42
CA GLN A 131 9.49 7.30 3.75
C GLN A 131 10.37 7.68 2.55
N TYR A 132 9.76 7.91 1.41
CA TYR A 132 10.45 8.38 0.22
C TYR A 132 10.34 9.91 0.08
N PRO A 133 11.44 10.67 -0.09
CA PRO A 133 12.81 10.19 -0.34
C PRO A 133 13.72 10.19 0.89
N THR A 134 13.23 10.49 2.08
CA THR A 134 14.07 10.77 3.26
C THR A 134 14.63 9.51 3.92
N GLY A 135 14.00 8.34 3.71
CA GLY A 135 14.32 7.10 4.42
C GLY A 135 13.85 7.09 5.88
N LEU A 136 13.09 8.10 6.30
CA LEU A 136 12.57 8.20 7.67
C LEU A 136 11.61 7.04 7.95
N VAL A 137 11.70 6.47 9.14
CA VAL A 137 10.77 5.47 9.65
C VAL A 137 9.86 6.14 10.67
N THR A 138 8.57 6.18 10.39
CA THR A 138 7.57 6.76 11.30
C THR A 138 7.55 6.01 12.62
N SER A 139 7.75 6.74 13.73
CA SER A 139 7.80 6.16 15.07
C SER A 139 6.49 5.47 15.45
N ILE A 140 6.57 4.51 16.39
CA ILE A 140 5.36 3.82 16.87
C ILE A 140 4.38 4.79 17.55
N ALA A 141 4.89 5.79 18.26
CA ALA A 141 4.07 6.83 18.89
C ALA A 141 3.31 7.65 17.83
N ARG A 142 3.99 8.03 16.74
CA ARG A 142 3.37 8.75 15.62
C ARG A 142 2.35 7.89 14.89
N ARG A 143 2.57 6.58 14.74
CA ARG A 143 1.60 5.65 14.14
C ARG A 143 0.30 5.62 14.94
N TYR A 144 0.36 5.49 16.26
CA TYR A 144 -0.84 5.56 17.11
C TYR A 144 -1.53 6.92 17.04
N ALA A 145 -0.77 8.02 17.00
CA ALA A 145 -1.35 9.34 16.88
C ALA A 145 -2.06 9.57 15.53
N LEU A 146 -1.53 9.02 14.44
CA LEU A 146 -2.18 9.04 13.11
C LEU A 146 -3.46 8.20 13.09
N LEU A 147 -3.46 7.02 13.72
CA LEU A 147 -4.67 6.20 13.87
C LEU A 147 -5.74 6.92 14.70
N SER A 148 -5.34 7.58 15.79
CA SER A 148 -6.25 8.40 16.60
C SER A 148 -6.83 9.54 15.75
N TRP A 149 -6.00 10.26 14.99
CA TRP A 149 -6.45 11.32 14.07
C TRP A 149 -7.47 10.80 13.05
N ALA A 150 -7.26 9.62 12.49
CA ALA A 150 -8.22 9.02 11.55
C ALA A 150 -9.56 8.67 12.25
N ALA A 151 -9.49 8.12 13.47
CA ALA A 151 -10.66 7.73 14.24
C ALA A 151 -11.51 8.92 14.77
N GLU A 152 -10.93 10.13 14.88
CA GLU A 152 -11.65 11.32 15.36
C GLU A 152 -12.83 11.73 14.47
N ARG A 153 -12.78 11.41 13.18
CA ARG A 153 -13.83 11.80 12.21
C ARG A 153 -14.16 10.65 11.26
N PRO A 154 -15.41 10.17 11.24
CA PRO A 154 -15.85 9.19 10.25
C PRO A 154 -15.57 9.64 8.82
N GLY A 155 -15.13 8.71 7.97
CA GLY A 155 -14.78 9.00 6.58
C GLY A 155 -13.36 9.51 6.35
N ARG A 156 -12.53 9.61 7.40
CA ARG A 156 -11.07 9.75 7.27
C ARG A 156 -10.44 8.38 7.02
N TYR A 157 -9.42 8.39 6.17
CA TYR A 157 -8.64 7.19 5.82
C TYR A 157 -7.14 7.49 5.80
N LEU A 158 -6.35 6.47 6.14
CA LEU A 158 -4.92 6.42 5.94
C LEU A 158 -4.62 5.42 4.82
N ILE A 159 -3.89 5.81 3.78
CA ILE A 159 -3.35 4.90 2.79
C ILE A 159 -1.89 4.66 3.17
N GLU A 160 -1.60 3.45 3.65
CA GLU A 160 -0.25 3.01 4.00
C GLU A 160 0.41 2.38 2.78
N ASP A 161 1.35 3.09 2.13
CA ASP A 161 2.16 2.56 1.04
C ASP A 161 3.45 1.93 1.60
N ASP A 162 3.53 0.61 1.55
CA ASP A 162 4.61 -0.20 2.12
C ASP A 162 5.43 -0.89 1.00
N PHE A 163 5.87 -0.09 0.05
CA PHE A 163 6.40 -0.49 -1.27
C PHE A 163 7.67 -1.35 -1.26
N ASP A 164 8.35 -1.46 -0.11
CA ASP A 164 9.64 -2.17 0.02
C ASP A 164 9.76 -2.99 1.30
N CYS A 165 8.65 -3.43 1.87
CA CYS A 165 8.58 -4.14 3.15
C CYS A 165 9.39 -5.45 3.20
N GLU A 166 9.72 -6.04 2.07
CA GLU A 166 10.55 -7.22 1.95
C GLU A 166 12.03 -6.94 2.23
N PHE A 167 12.47 -5.69 2.05
CA PHE A 167 13.85 -5.26 2.29
C PHE A 167 14.00 -4.76 3.71
N ARG A 168 14.23 -5.68 4.64
CA ARG A 168 14.44 -5.33 6.04
C ARG A 168 15.79 -4.64 6.21
N LEU A 169 15.77 -3.35 6.46
CA LEU A 169 16.90 -2.64 7.01
C LEU A 169 17.08 -3.05 8.48
N ALA A 170 18.30 -2.92 9.04
CA ALA A 170 18.65 -3.41 10.37
C ALA A 170 17.69 -2.91 11.47
N GLY A 171 17.29 -3.80 12.39
CA GLY A 171 16.46 -3.48 13.56
C GLY A 171 15.21 -4.35 13.71
N LYS A 172 14.50 -4.19 14.83
CA LYS A 172 13.18 -4.81 15.02
C LYS A 172 12.17 -4.09 14.13
N PRO A 173 11.39 -4.81 13.30
CA PRO A 173 10.39 -4.16 12.46
C PRO A 173 9.33 -3.48 13.32
N ILE A 174 9.02 -2.22 12.98
CA ILE A 174 7.85 -1.53 13.55
C ILE A 174 6.61 -2.11 12.87
N PRO A 175 5.55 -2.43 13.63
CA PRO A 175 4.31 -2.96 13.06
C PRO A 175 3.72 -2.00 12.03
N ALA A 176 3.18 -2.53 10.92
CA ALA A 176 2.43 -1.73 9.95
C ALA A 176 1.25 -1.00 10.62
N LEU A 177 0.86 0.17 10.12
CA LEU A 177 -0.34 0.87 10.60
C LEU A 177 -1.56 -0.04 10.51
N ALA A 178 -1.76 -0.72 9.38
CA ALA A 178 -2.85 -1.65 9.18
C ALA A 178 -2.87 -2.81 10.18
N SER A 179 -1.68 -3.23 10.70
CA SER A 179 -1.60 -4.33 11.67
C SER A 179 -2.04 -3.96 13.09
N ILE A 180 -2.07 -2.67 13.42
CA ILE A 180 -2.43 -2.13 14.73
C ILE A 180 -3.69 -1.25 14.68
N ASP A 181 -4.35 -1.18 13.53
CA ASP A 181 -5.58 -0.41 13.32
C ASP A 181 -6.81 -1.20 13.78
N ALA A 182 -7.40 -0.79 14.90
CA ALA A 182 -8.64 -1.37 15.41
C ALA A 182 -9.90 -0.74 14.78
N ALA A 183 -9.77 0.45 14.17
CA ALA A 183 -10.89 1.21 13.61
C ALA A 183 -11.18 0.91 12.14
N GLN A 184 -10.34 0.09 11.47
CA GLN A 184 -10.43 -0.21 10.04
C GLN A 184 -10.41 1.04 9.16
N SER A 185 -9.59 2.00 9.52
CA SER A 185 -9.37 3.26 8.82
C SER A 185 -8.15 3.24 7.89
N VAL A 186 -7.33 2.18 7.95
CA VAL A 186 -6.12 2.04 7.14
C VAL A 186 -6.38 1.15 5.93
N ILE A 187 -6.05 1.67 4.76
CA ILE A 187 -5.96 0.93 3.51
C ILE A 187 -4.48 0.66 3.25
N TYR A 188 -4.08 -0.60 3.36
CA TYR A 188 -2.71 -1.02 3.11
C TYR A 188 -2.50 -1.27 1.63
N THR A 189 -1.42 -0.72 1.07
CA THR A 189 -1.02 -0.93 -0.32
C THR A 189 0.42 -1.41 -0.41
N ASN A 190 0.69 -2.31 -1.35
CA ASN A 190 2.05 -2.78 -1.63
C ASN A 190 2.22 -3.17 -3.10
N THR A 191 3.47 -3.28 -3.53
CA THR A 191 3.84 -3.65 -4.90
C THR A 191 5.02 -4.62 -4.92
N PHE A 192 4.96 -5.61 -5.80
CA PHE A 192 6.10 -6.50 -6.07
C PHE A 192 7.11 -5.90 -7.05
N SER A 193 6.97 -4.63 -7.42
CA SER A 193 7.87 -3.96 -8.38
C SER A 193 9.31 -3.86 -7.89
N LYS A 194 9.55 -3.85 -6.59
CA LYS A 194 10.89 -3.78 -5.98
C LYS A 194 11.45 -5.17 -5.69
N SER A 195 10.62 -6.08 -5.17
CA SER A 195 11.06 -7.41 -4.74
C SER A 195 11.16 -8.42 -5.89
N LEU A 196 10.27 -8.36 -6.89
CA LEU A 196 10.30 -9.26 -8.04
C LEU A 196 10.75 -8.54 -9.32
N SER A 197 9.90 -7.73 -9.91
CA SER A 197 10.21 -6.94 -11.10
C SER A 197 9.14 -5.88 -11.34
N SER A 198 9.56 -4.68 -11.73
CA SER A 198 8.65 -3.62 -12.16
C SER A 198 7.90 -3.94 -13.46
N ALA A 199 8.42 -4.88 -14.26
CA ALA A 199 7.79 -5.33 -15.51
C ALA A 199 6.54 -6.19 -15.27
N LEU A 200 6.42 -6.86 -14.11
CA LEU A 200 5.27 -7.71 -13.79
C LEU A 200 3.99 -6.92 -13.52
N ARG A 201 4.12 -5.66 -13.19
CA ARG A 201 3.00 -4.78 -12.86
C ARG A 201 2.03 -5.37 -11.84
N LEU A 202 2.55 -5.99 -10.78
CA LEU A 202 1.77 -6.63 -9.74
C LEU A 202 1.81 -5.78 -8.45
N ALA A 203 0.64 -5.33 -8.03
CA ALA A 203 0.41 -4.64 -6.77
C ALA A 203 -0.90 -5.11 -6.13
N TYR A 204 -1.10 -4.80 -4.85
CA TYR A 204 -2.32 -5.16 -4.13
C TYR A 204 -2.65 -4.13 -3.04
N MET A 205 -3.90 -4.07 -2.69
CA MET A 205 -4.41 -3.33 -1.54
C MET A 205 -5.33 -4.21 -0.72
#